data_2d03ff46df04bebdfb67f061f76cb3e2
#
_entry.id   2d03ff46df04bebdfb67f061f76cb3e2
#
_cell.length_a   1.000
_cell.length_b   1.000
_cell.length_c   1.000
_cell.angle_alpha   90.00
_cell.angle_beta   90.00
_cell.angle_gamma   90.00
#
_symmetry.space_group_name_H-M   'P 1'
#
loop_
_entity.id
_entity.type
_entity.pdbx_description
1 polymer ?
#
loop_
_entity_poly.entity_id
_entity_poly.type
_entity_poly.pdbx_seq_one_letter_code
_entity_poly.pdbx_strand_id
1 'polypeptide(L)'
;MKYVVSLLLGLVVGVALFVAGILYNPFIGARGLSPLSVTNAEVITLNFANVPAESIAYTNDGESLHEPHPEKVLQLWEAPIRSTSAMATVMRDARNQVAGIGVKFSSDSESTRLLKGEVIVDSVWYVYLPEHGSLFIQQTENYFPFVREVAFPAWRSSASSWRGTWNGDLTVGPGALGTAAVTGGSGRVKGLRMEGVESMNVRAFSADIGLVSSQGRLIIEMPENLGGIVD
;
A
#
# COMPACT_ATOMS: atom_id res chain seq x y z
N MET A 1 20.22 29.95 34.62
CA MET A 1 19.40 30.16 33.40
C MET A 1 20.16 29.88 32.10
N LYS A 2 21.40 30.38 31.88
CA LYS A 2 22.17 30.17 30.63
C LYS A 2 22.31 28.68 30.24
N TYR A 3 22.62 27.82 31.18
CA TYR A 3 22.83 26.37 30.92
C TYR A 3 21.52 25.65 30.56
N VAL A 4 20.40 26.04 31.13
CA VAL A 4 19.08 25.45 30.80
C VAL A 4 18.64 25.79 29.38
N VAL A 5 18.88 27.06 28.96
CA VAL A 5 18.61 27.50 27.59
C VAL A 5 19.50 26.77 26.59
N SER A 6 20.78 26.61 26.89
CA SER A 6 21.74 25.90 26.02
C SER A 6 21.36 24.41 25.92
N LEU A 7 20.89 23.77 27.02
CA LEU A 7 20.47 22.39 27.04
C LEU A 7 19.21 22.23 26.17
N LEU A 8 18.22 23.09 26.32
CA LEU A 8 16.98 23.06 25.51
C LEU A 8 17.27 23.27 24.03
N LEU A 9 18.14 24.26 23.71
CA LEU A 9 18.54 24.50 22.33
C LEU A 9 19.27 23.29 21.73
N GLY A 10 20.20 22.69 22.49
CA GLY A 10 20.90 21.48 22.07
C GLY A 10 19.98 20.30 21.85
N LEU A 11 18.96 20.13 22.71
CA LEU A 11 17.93 19.09 22.53
C LEU A 11 17.14 19.30 21.26
N VAL A 12 16.65 20.51 21.00
CA VAL A 12 15.87 20.83 19.79
C VAL A 12 16.71 20.61 18.52
N VAL A 13 17.92 21.10 18.50
CA VAL A 13 18.83 20.90 17.37
C VAL A 13 19.18 19.42 17.19
N GLY A 14 19.44 18.70 18.27
CA GLY A 14 19.71 17.27 18.24
C GLY A 14 18.56 16.46 17.67
N VAL A 15 17.34 16.73 18.10
CA VAL A 15 16.12 16.09 17.57
C VAL A 15 15.92 16.43 16.09
N ALA A 16 16.12 17.69 15.70
CA ALA A 16 15.98 18.09 14.30
C ALA A 16 17.02 17.40 13.39
N LEU A 17 18.27 17.30 13.82
CA LEU A 17 19.33 16.59 13.10
C LEU A 17 19.07 15.09 13.04
N PHE A 18 18.54 14.51 14.10
CA PHE A 18 18.19 13.10 14.16
C PHE A 18 17.07 12.78 13.17
N VAL A 19 15.99 13.56 13.16
CA VAL A 19 14.87 13.40 12.22
C VAL A 19 15.36 13.60 10.79
N ALA A 20 16.16 14.64 10.53
CA ALA A 20 16.76 14.84 9.21
C ALA A 20 17.65 13.67 8.80
N GLY A 21 18.44 13.12 9.73
CA GLY A 21 19.29 11.95 9.50
C GLY A 21 18.48 10.72 9.08
N ILE A 22 17.32 10.47 9.70
CA ILE A 22 16.43 9.36 9.31
C ILE A 22 15.83 9.61 7.93
N LEU A 23 15.30 10.79 7.68
CA LEU A 23 14.56 11.09 6.45
C LEU A 23 15.46 11.18 5.20
N TYR A 24 16.67 11.63 5.36
CA TYR A 24 17.61 11.87 4.25
C TYR A 24 18.78 10.89 4.20
N ASN A 25 18.81 9.87 5.05
CA ASN A 25 19.87 8.86 5.01
C ASN A 25 19.70 7.96 3.76
N PRO A 26 20.66 7.99 2.81
CA PRO A 26 20.60 7.17 1.59
C PRO A 26 20.73 5.66 1.86
N PHE A 27 21.20 5.29 3.05
CA PHE A 27 21.36 3.88 3.45
C PHE A 27 20.11 3.32 4.13
N ILE A 28 19.14 4.17 4.49
CA ILE A 28 17.85 3.79 5.04
C ILE A 28 16.83 3.89 3.92
N GLY A 29 16.36 2.78 3.44
CA GLY A 29 15.32 2.71 2.40
C GLY A 29 15.19 1.32 1.85
N ALA A 30 14.03 1.03 1.28
CA ALA A 30 13.77 -0.22 0.62
C ALA A 30 14.82 -0.45 -0.49
N ARG A 31 15.56 -1.51 -0.40
CA ARG A 31 16.30 -2.02 -1.55
C ARG A 31 15.25 -2.53 -2.51
N GLY A 32 15.01 -1.80 -3.60
CA GLY A 32 14.17 -2.23 -4.70
C GLY A 32 14.79 -3.47 -5.34
N LEU A 33 14.52 -4.62 -4.77
CA LEU A 33 14.70 -5.87 -5.48
C LEU A 33 13.47 -5.99 -6.38
N SER A 34 13.67 -6.16 -7.68
CA SER A 34 12.59 -6.59 -8.54
C SER A 34 12.36 -8.07 -8.21
N PRO A 35 11.29 -8.42 -7.48
CA PRO A 35 11.16 -9.76 -6.92
C PRO A 35 10.69 -10.78 -7.95
N LEU A 36 10.21 -10.33 -9.10
CA LEU A 36 9.67 -11.22 -10.11
C LEU A 36 10.80 -11.74 -11.00
N SER A 37 11.09 -13.02 -10.91
CA SER A 37 11.96 -13.70 -11.87
C SER A 37 11.18 -13.98 -13.14
N VAL A 38 11.72 -13.54 -14.28
CA VAL A 38 11.14 -13.81 -15.60
C VAL A 38 11.41 -15.25 -15.97
N THR A 39 10.60 -16.14 -15.47
CA THR A 39 10.45 -17.49 -16.00
C THR A 39 9.07 -17.56 -16.64
N ASN A 40 8.91 -18.37 -17.66
CA ASN A 40 7.70 -18.59 -18.48
C ASN A 40 6.36 -18.66 -17.71
N ALA A 41 6.01 -17.63 -16.96
CA ALA A 41 4.82 -17.50 -16.18
C ALA A 41 3.83 -16.58 -16.87
N GLU A 42 2.55 -16.92 -16.84
CA GLU A 42 1.50 -15.98 -17.22
C GLU A 42 1.40 -14.90 -16.14
N VAL A 43 1.43 -13.63 -16.54
CA VAL A 43 1.39 -12.50 -15.62
C VAL A 43 0.03 -11.81 -15.71
N ILE A 44 -0.71 -11.78 -14.61
CA ILE A 44 -1.91 -10.95 -14.47
C ILE A 44 -1.49 -9.58 -13.94
N THR A 45 -1.81 -8.54 -14.71
CA THR A 45 -1.64 -7.15 -14.29
C THR A 45 -3.00 -6.52 -14.04
N LEU A 46 -3.22 -6.04 -12.84
CA LEU A 46 -4.45 -5.38 -12.42
C LEU A 46 -4.13 -3.95 -11.97
N ASN A 47 -4.74 -2.98 -12.62
CA ASN A 47 -4.66 -1.58 -12.22
C ASN A 47 -5.92 -1.17 -11.47
N PHE A 48 -5.81 -0.31 -10.49
CA PHE A 48 -6.94 0.18 -9.72
C PHE A 48 -6.73 1.62 -9.27
N ALA A 49 -7.82 2.33 -9.04
CA ALA A 49 -7.78 3.64 -8.42
C ALA A 49 -7.49 3.48 -6.92
N ASN A 50 -6.51 4.24 -6.44
CA ASN A 50 -6.14 4.26 -5.03
C ASN A 50 -6.36 5.67 -4.45
N VAL A 51 -7.54 6.22 -4.72
CA VAL A 51 -7.96 7.53 -4.20
C VAL A 51 -9.35 7.41 -3.58
N PRO A 52 -9.61 8.09 -2.48
CA PRO A 52 -10.90 8.01 -1.81
C PRO A 52 -12.10 8.28 -2.72
N ALA A 53 -11.98 9.24 -3.65
CA ALA A 53 -13.07 9.60 -4.56
C ALA A 53 -13.53 8.48 -5.51
N GLU A 54 -12.70 7.47 -5.72
CA GLU A 54 -12.98 6.38 -6.67
C GLU A 54 -13.14 5.02 -5.95
N SER A 55 -13.06 5.01 -4.61
CA SER A 55 -13.31 3.81 -3.80
C SER A 55 -14.76 3.75 -3.36
N ILE A 56 -15.27 2.53 -3.18
CA ILE A 56 -16.65 2.29 -2.75
C ILE A 56 -16.78 2.50 -1.22
N ALA A 57 -15.76 2.11 -0.47
CA ALA A 57 -15.67 2.31 0.97
C ALA A 57 -14.22 2.54 1.38
N TYR A 58 -14.01 3.55 2.22
CA TYR A 58 -12.70 3.85 2.78
C TYR A 58 -12.89 4.39 4.19
N THR A 59 -12.19 3.82 5.16
CA THR A 59 -12.25 4.27 6.55
C THR A 59 -10.84 4.57 7.06
N ASN A 60 -10.74 5.56 7.95
CA ASN A 60 -9.52 5.95 8.61
C ASN A 60 -9.86 6.24 10.08
N ASP A 61 -9.29 5.50 11.00
CA ASP A 61 -9.58 5.57 12.44
C ASP A 61 -11.09 5.54 12.77
N GLY A 62 -11.86 4.78 12.00
CA GLY A 62 -13.31 4.71 12.14
C GLY A 62 -14.06 5.89 11.52
N GLU A 63 -13.36 6.86 10.92
CA GLU A 63 -13.96 7.93 10.14
C GLU A 63 -14.02 7.51 8.67
N SER A 64 -15.14 7.76 8.04
CA SER A 64 -15.28 7.56 6.60
C SER A 64 -14.68 8.75 5.86
N LEU A 65 -13.70 8.51 5.01
CA LEU A 65 -13.20 9.52 4.07
C LEU A 65 -14.16 9.77 2.91
N HIS A 66 -15.15 8.88 2.76
CA HIS A 66 -16.28 9.02 1.86
C HIS A 66 -17.56 8.82 2.63
N GLU A 67 -18.44 9.77 2.52
CA GLU A 67 -19.82 9.69 2.98
C GLU A 67 -20.79 9.62 1.78
N PRO A 68 -20.77 8.53 1.00
CA PRO A 68 -21.74 8.41 -0.09
C PRO A 68 -23.17 8.32 0.47
N HIS A 69 -23.33 7.74 1.65
CA HIS A 69 -24.60 7.61 2.36
C HIS A 69 -24.34 7.34 3.83
N PRO A 70 -24.42 8.34 4.73
CA PRO A 70 -24.07 8.20 6.14
C PRO A 70 -24.80 7.07 6.87
N GLU A 71 -26.02 6.73 6.43
CA GLU A 71 -26.83 5.66 7.01
C GLU A 71 -26.37 4.24 6.62
N LYS A 72 -25.48 4.12 5.62
CA LYS A 72 -25.02 2.83 5.07
C LYS A 72 -23.51 2.58 5.26
N VAL A 73 -22.80 3.51 5.83
CA VAL A 73 -21.35 3.38 6.06
C VAL A 73 -21.13 2.57 7.32
N LEU A 74 -20.42 1.45 7.18
CA LEU A 74 -19.91 0.72 8.33
C LEU A 74 -18.80 1.54 8.98
N GLN A 75 -19.03 1.97 10.22
CA GLN A 75 -18.03 2.69 11.00
C GLN A 75 -17.23 1.70 11.85
N LEU A 76 -15.92 1.67 11.66
CA LEU A 76 -15.00 0.80 12.38
C LEU A 76 -14.45 1.53 13.62
N TRP A 77 -15.28 1.67 14.66
CA TRP A 77 -14.94 2.45 15.87
C TRP A 77 -14.33 1.61 16.99
N GLU A 78 -14.45 0.29 16.87
CA GLU A 78 -13.96 -0.62 17.89
C GLU A 78 -12.44 -0.52 18.02
N ALA A 79 -11.94 -0.40 19.23
CA ALA A 79 -10.53 -0.18 19.51
C ALA A 79 -9.59 -1.18 18.77
N PRO A 80 -9.90 -2.48 18.67
CA PRO A 80 -9.03 -3.44 17.96
C PRO A 80 -8.94 -3.23 16.46
N ILE A 81 -9.90 -2.51 15.85
CA ILE A 81 -9.95 -2.32 14.40
C ILE A 81 -9.86 -0.85 13.98
N ARG A 82 -9.60 0.06 14.94
CA ARG A 82 -9.52 1.50 14.68
C ARG A 82 -8.44 1.86 13.66
N SER A 83 -7.31 1.18 13.70
CA SER A 83 -6.21 1.36 12.75
C SER A 83 -6.39 0.60 11.44
N THR A 84 -7.54 -0.03 11.23
CA THR A 84 -7.84 -0.79 10.02
C THR A 84 -8.60 0.07 9.03
N SER A 85 -8.14 0.09 7.79
CA SER A 85 -8.85 0.68 6.66
C SER A 85 -9.41 -0.40 5.74
N ALA A 86 -10.55 -0.11 5.10
CA ALA A 86 -11.15 -0.97 4.10
C ALA A 86 -11.40 -0.16 2.82
N MET A 87 -10.99 -0.73 1.68
CA MET A 87 -11.16 -0.12 0.37
C MET A 87 -11.73 -1.15 -0.60
N ALA A 88 -12.77 -0.79 -1.34
CA ALA A 88 -13.26 -1.57 -2.46
C ALA A 88 -13.11 -0.78 -3.75
N THR A 89 -12.53 -1.40 -4.77
CA THR A 89 -12.18 -0.73 -6.02
C THR A 89 -12.39 -1.65 -7.23
N VAL A 90 -12.58 -1.03 -8.39
CA VAL A 90 -12.68 -1.74 -9.65
C VAL A 90 -11.27 -2.09 -10.14
N MET A 91 -11.08 -3.37 -10.45
CA MET A 91 -9.83 -3.86 -11.07
C MET A 91 -9.92 -3.75 -12.58
N ARG A 92 -8.86 -3.25 -13.19
CA ARG A 92 -8.73 -3.08 -14.63
C ARG A 92 -7.52 -3.84 -15.15
N ASP A 93 -7.64 -4.44 -16.30
CA ASP A 93 -6.54 -5.14 -16.97
C ASP A 93 -5.47 -4.16 -17.55
N ALA A 94 -4.46 -4.71 -18.18
CA ALA A 94 -3.40 -3.93 -18.84
C ALA A 94 -3.93 -3.04 -20.00
N ARG A 95 -5.13 -3.32 -20.53
CA ARG A 95 -5.81 -2.54 -21.56
C ARG A 95 -6.80 -1.51 -20.97
N ASN A 96 -6.79 -1.35 -19.65
CA ASN A 96 -7.71 -0.49 -18.91
C ASN A 96 -9.19 -0.89 -18.99
N GLN A 97 -9.48 -2.15 -19.34
CA GLN A 97 -10.83 -2.70 -19.33
C GLN A 97 -11.16 -3.23 -17.94
N VAL A 98 -12.44 -3.19 -17.57
CA VAL A 98 -12.88 -3.72 -16.28
C VAL A 98 -12.66 -5.24 -16.26
N ALA A 99 -11.79 -5.69 -15.38
CA ALA A 99 -11.45 -7.10 -15.19
C ALA A 99 -12.15 -7.73 -13.99
N GLY A 100 -12.52 -6.93 -12.99
CA GLY A 100 -13.14 -7.44 -11.78
C GLY A 100 -13.27 -6.40 -10.67
N ILE A 101 -13.38 -6.88 -9.46
CA ILE A 101 -13.46 -6.07 -8.24
C ILE A 101 -12.46 -6.58 -7.21
N GLY A 102 -11.85 -5.65 -6.46
CA GLY A 102 -10.97 -5.95 -5.35
C GLY A 102 -11.41 -5.25 -4.08
N VAL A 103 -11.25 -5.95 -2.95
CA VAL A 103 -11.44 -5.39 -1.61
C VAL A 103 -10.14 -5.55 -0.85
N LYS A 104 -9.60 -4.44 -0.35
CA LYS A 104 -8.39 -4.42 0.47
C LYS A 104 -8.75 -4.07 1.90
N PHE A 105 -8.20 -4.82 2.84
CA PHE A 105 -8.14 -4.46 4.24
C PHE A 105 -6.68 -4.21 4.60
N SER A 106 -6.40 -3.10 5.27
CA SER A 106 -5.05 -2.72 5.67
C SER A 106 -5.06 -2.31 7.13
N SER A 107 -4.02 -2.68 7.86
CA SER A 107 -3.85 -2.32 9.26
C SER A 107 -2.40 -1.95 9.53
N ASP A 108 -2.19 -0.94 10.38
CA ASP A 108 -0.86 -0.58 10.83
C ASP A 108 -0.22 -1.77 11.56
N SER A 109 1.05 -2.00 11.27
CA SER A 109 1.81 -3.10 11.87
C SER A 109 2.70 -2.61 13.01
N GLU A 110 2.73 -3.38 14.10
CA GLU A 110 3.68 -3.18 15.20
C GLU A 110 5.15 -3.33 14.76
N SER A 111 5.37 -3.88 13.57
CA SER A 111 6.70 -4.05 12.97
C SER A 111 7.29 -2.75 12.42
N THR A 112 6.57 -1.62 12.46
CA THR A 112 7.05 -0.31 12.01
C THR A 112 8.30 0.12 12.80
N ARG A 113 9.37 0.46 12.08
CA ARG A 113 10.67 0.87 12.64
C ARG A 113 11.25 2.02 11.84
N LEU A 114 10.91 3.23 12.21
CA LEU A 114 11.33 4.45 11.50
C LEU A 114 12.85 4.56 11.34
N LEU A 115 13.63 4.12 12.33
CA LEU A 115 15.11 4.13 12.28
C LEU A 115 15.67 3.19 11.21
N LYS A 116 14.91 2.19 10.77
CA LYS A 116 15.27 1.26 9.70
C LYS A 116 14.67 1.63 8.36
N GLY A 117 13.91 2.71 8.28
CA GLY A 117 13.19 3.08 7.07
C GLY A 117 12.00 2.17 6.80
N GLU A 118 11.30 1.77 7.85
CA GLU A 118 10.16 0.87 7.80
C GLU A 118 8.91 1.54 8.39
N VAL A 119 7.91 1.81 7.54
CA VAL A 119 6.54 2.14 7.90
C VAL A 119 5.69 1.01 7.37
N ILE A 120 5.44 0.03 8.23
CA ILE A 120 4.88 -1.25 7.83
C ILE A 120 3.37 -1.27 8.01
N VAL A 121 2.71 -1.75 6.98
CA VAL A 121 1.26 -2.00 6.93
C VAL A 121 1.05 -3.44 6.51
N ASP A 122 0.26 -4.18 7.28
CA ASP A 122 -0.18 -5.52 6.91
C ASP A 122 -1.51 -5.42 6.17
N SER A 123 -1.62 -6.05 5.00
CA SER A 123 -2.82 -5.97 4.19
C SER A 123 -3.22 -7.30 3.56
N VAL A 124 -4.51 -7.40 3.30
CA VAL A 124 -5.11 -8.55 2.62
C VAL A 124 -6.04 -8.02 1.53
N TRP A 125 -5.87 -8.56 0.32
CA TRP A 125 -6.79 -8.37 -0.77
C TRP A 125 -7.68 -9.60 -0.94
N TYR A 126 -8.95 -9.36 -1.22
CA TYR A 126 -9.83 -10.29 -1.90
C TYR A 126 -10.12 -9.71 -3.29
N VAL A 127 -9.71 -10.42 -4.33
CA VAL A 127 -9.92 -10.00 -5.72
C VAL A 127 -10.78 -11.03 -6.42
N TYR A 128 -11.86 -10.59 -7.06
CA TYR A 128 -12.71 -11.44 -7.88
C TYR A 128 -12.59 -11.03 -9.35
N LEU A 129 -12.17 -11.98 -10.17
CA LEU A 129 -12.01 -11.86 -11.62
C LEU A 129 -12.95 -12.87 -12.28
N PRO A 130 -14.02 -12.45 -12.98
CA PRO A 130 -15.00 -13.37 -13.59
C PRO A 130 -14.38 -14.45 -14.47
N GLU A 131 -13.30 -14.14 -15.20
CA GLU A 131 -12.63 -15.07 -16.11
C GLU A 131 -11.65 -16.05 -15.42
N HIS A 132 -11.14 -15.69 -14.23
CA HIS A 132 -10.11 -16.45 -13.53
C HIS A 132 -10.61 -17.07 -12.22
N GLY A 133 -11.51 -16.39 -11.53
CA GLY A 133 -11.97 -16.77 -10.20
C GLY A 133 -11.57 -15.77 -9.13
N SER A 134 -11.54 -16.22 -7.88
CA SER A 134 -11.17 -15.38 -6.74
C SER A 134 -9.73 -15.62 -6.30
N LEU A 135 -9.09 -14.54 -5.86
CA LEU A 135 -7.73 -14.51 -5.34
C LEU A 135 -7.73 -13.91 -3.93
N PHE A 136 -6.96 -14.51 -3.04
CA PHE A 136 -6.61 -13.98 -1.74
C PHE A 136 -5.13 -13.60 -1.77
N ILE A 137 -4.80 -12.34 -1.47
CA ILE A 137 -3.44 -11.84 -1.48
C ILE A 137 -3.13 -11.35 -0.08
N GLN A 138 -2.15 -11.95 0.56
CA GLN A 138 -1.63 -11.51 1.85
C GLN A 138 -0.29 -10.85 1.62
N GLN A 139 -0.11 -9.64 2.13
CA GLN A 139 1.12 -8.89 1.96
C GLN A 139 1.45 -8.01 3.16
N THR A 140 2.74 -7.73 3.28
CA THR A 140 3.29 -6.70 4.14
C THR A 140 3.83 -5.61 3.23
N GLU A 141 3.47 -4.37 3.50
CA GLU A 141 3.80 -3.19 2.70
C GLU A 141 4.73 -2.26 3.48
N ASN A 142 5.63 -1.57 2.78
CA ASN A 142 6.46 -0.54 3.39
C ASN A 142 6.21 0.82 2.73
N TYR A 143 5.57 1.72 3.49
CA TYR A 143 5.25 3.07 3.06
C TYR A 143 6.35 4.11 3.36
N PHE A 144 7.48 3.73 3.96
CA PHE A 144 8.51 4.69 4.32
C PHE A 144 9.03 5.52 3.13
N PRO A 145 9.28 4.95 1.93
CA PRO A 145 9.70 5.74 0.77
C PRO A 145 8.64 6.80 0.37
N PHE A 146 7.36 6.42 0.38
CA PHE A 146 6.25 7.34 0.12
C PHE A 146 6.17 8.45 1.17
N VAL A 147 6.26 8.10 2.45
CA VAL A 147 6.24 9.08 3.56
C VAL A 147 7.38 10.06 3.41
N ARG A 148 8.59 9.60 3.11
CA ARG A 148 9.79 10.41 2.96
C ARG A 148 9.72 11.36 1.75
N GLU A 149 9.25 10.85 0.61
CA GLU A 149 9.38 11.54 -0.68
C GLU A 149 8.11 12.29 -1.10
N VAL A 150 6.97 11.96 -0.51
CA VAL A 150 5.68 12.57 -0.86
C VAL A 150 5.01 13.21 0.35
N ALA A 151 4.70 12.43 1.40
CA ALA A 151 3.89 12.90 2.51
C ALA A 151 4.62 13.97 3.35
N PHE A 152 5.88 13.74 3.69
CA PHE A 152 6.67 14.70 4.47
C PHE A 152 6.94 16.02 3.72
N PRO A 153 7.33 16.03 2.43
CA PRO A 153 7.42 17.26 1.65
C PRO A 153 6.07 18.00 1.53
N ALA A 154 4.94 17.28 1.37
CA ALA A 154 3.62 17.88 1.36
C ALA A 154 3.31 18.62 2.67
N TRP A 155 3.54 17.94 3.79
CA TRP A 155 3.33 18.50 5.13
C TRP A 155 4.17 19.73 5.40
N ARG A 156 5.41 19.81 4.87
CA ARG A 156 6.28 20.98 5.00
C ARG A 156 5.95 22.10 4.03
N SER A 157 5.18 21.84 2.99
CA SER A 157 4.84 22.87 2.01
C SER A 157 3.82 23.84 2.57
N SER A 158 3.91 25.11 2.17
CA SER A 158 2.92 26.15 2.58
C SER A 158 1.50 25.86 2.08
N ALA A 159 1.37 25.00 1.07
CA ALA A 159 0.08 24.61 0.49
C ALA A 159 -0.41 23.26 1.03
N SER A 160 0.25 22.67 2.03
CA SER A 160 -0.06 21.33 2.56
C SER A 160 -0.25 20.29 1.45
N SER A 161 0.49 20.42 0.34
CA SER A 161 0.30 19.56 -0.84
C SER A 161 1.61 19.28 -1.56
N TRP A 162 1.61 18.13 -2.26
CA TRP A 162 2.70 17.70 -3.12
C TRP A 162 2.15 17.33 -4.51
N ARG A 163 2.88 17.70 -5.54
CA ARG A 163 2.61 17.33 -6.93
C ARG A 163 3.91 16.89 -7.60
N GLY A 164 3.85 15.80 -8.33
CA GLY A 164 5.03 15.25 -8.99
C GLY A 164 4.71 13.92 -9.65
N THR A 165 5.72 13.08 -9.76
CA THR A 165 5.57 11.67 -10.14
C THR A 165 6.40 10.86 -9.17
N TRP A 166 5.73 10.06 -8.38
CA TRP A 166 6.35 9.07 -7.50
C TRP A 166 5.87 7.69 -7.87
N ASN A 167 6.80 6.74 -7.97
CA ASN A 167 6.51 5.34 -8.23
C ASN A 167 7.29 4.52 -7.20
N GLY A 168 6.63 3.55 -6.60
CA GLY A 168 7.27 2.65 -5.65
C GLY A 168 6.54 1.32 -5.53
N ASP A 169 7.30 0.27 -5.32
CA ASP A 169 6.77 -1.01 -4.91
C ASP A 169 6.50 -0.95 -3.42
N LEU A 170 5.30 -1.33 -3.03
CA LEU A 170 4.87 -1.32 -1.62
C LEU A 170 5.18 -2.65 -0.95
N THR A 171 5.00 -3.76 -1.66
CA THR A 171 5.13 -5.12 -1.11
C THR A 171 6.56 -5.41 -0.68
N VAL A 172 6.72 -5.90 0.55
CA VAL A 172 8.01 -6.31 1.14
C VAL A 172 7.95 -7.69 1.78
N GLY A 173 6.82 -8.39 1.69
CA GLY A 173 6.63 -9.74 2.24
C GLY A 173 5.18 -10.21 2.14
N PRO A 174 4.88 -11.41 2.64
CA PRO A 174 5.72 -12.34 3.43
C PRO A 174 6.62 -13.28 2.59
N GLY A 175 6.57 -13.23 1.26
CA GLY A 175 7.39 -14.09 0.41
C GLY A 175 8.90 -13.88 0.60
N ALA A 176 9.70 -14.90 0.35
CA ALA A 176 11.14 -14.89 0.60
C ALA A 176 11.90 -13.80 -0.18
N LEU A 177 11.38 -13.40 -1.34
CA LEU A 177 11.94 -12.34 -2.19
C LEU A 177 11.25 -10.98 -1.96
N GLY A 178 10.47 -10.84 -0.89
CA GLY A 178 9.68 -9.63 -0.64
C GLY A 178 8.38 -9.58 -1.43
N THR A 179 7.88 -10.71 -1.90
CA THR A 179 6.63 -10.83 -2.63
C THR A 179 5.44 -11.05 -1.70
N ALA A 180 4.24 -10.74 -2.18
CA ALA A 180 2.99 -11.12 -1.55
C ALA A 180 2.72 -12.63 -1.76
N ALA A 181 2.07 -13.25 -0.78
CA ALA A 181 1.55 -14.60 -0.91
C ALA A 181 0.15 -14.55 -1.54
N VAL A 182 -0.03 -15.19 -2.68
CA VAL A 182 -1.31 -15.22 -3.41
C VAL A 182 -1.85 -16.64 -3.45
N THR A 183 -3.13 -16.79 -3.10
CA THR A 183 -3.82 -18.09 -3.12
C THR A 183 -5.09 -17.99 -3.94
N GLY A 184 -5.28 -18.89 -4.88
CA GLY A 184 -6.50 -19.02 -5.65
C GLY A 184 -7.62 -19.64 -4.82
N GLY A 185 -8.75 -18.92 -4.66
CA GLY A 185 -9.91 -19.37 -3.88
C GLY A 185 -10.96 -20.11 -4.72
N SER A 186 -11.13 -19.73 -5.97
CA SER A 186 -12.15 -20.33 -6.86
C SER A 186 -11.78 -20.24 -8.33
N GLY A 187 -12.62 -20.84 -9.21
CA GLY A 187 -12.45 -20.79 -10.65
C GLY A 187 -11.19 -21.48 -11.15
N ARG A 188 -10.60 -20.96 -12.23
CA ARG A 188 -9.40 -21.51 -12.86
C ARG A 188 -8.16 -21.48 -11.96
N VAL A 189 -8.13 -20.56 -11.01
CA VAL A 189 -6.99 -20.37 -10.10
C VAL A 189 -7.14 -21.14 -8.79
N LYS A 190 -8.22 -21.88 -8.59
CA LYS A 190 -8.53 -22.58 -7.33
C LYS A 190 -7.35 -23.44 -6.87
N GLY A 191 -6.91 -23.21 -5.63
CA GLY A 191 -5.86 -24.00 -4.98
C GLY A 191 -4.43 -23.67 -5.45
N LEU A 192 -4.25 -22.80 -6.44
CA LEU A 192 -2.93 -22.37 -6.88
C LEU A 192 -2.28 -21.49 -5.82
N ARG A 193 -0.98 -21.65 -5.65
CA ARG A 193 -0.12 -20.75 -4.89
C ARG A 193 0.71 -19.94 -5.85
N MET A 194 0.68 -18.65 -5.70
CA MET A 194 1.27 -17.68 -6.61
C MET A 194 1.98 -16.61 -5.79
N GLU A 195 2.74 -15.80 -6.45
CA GLU A 195 3.39 -14.63 -5.86
C GLU A 195 2.90 -13.36 -6.55
N GLY A 196 2.97 -12.24 -5.84
CA GLY A 196 2.55 -10.96 -6.40
C GLY A 196 3.29 -9.78 -5.81
N VAL A 197 3.17 -8.64 -6.47
CA VAL A 197 3.72 -7.37 -6.02
C VAL A 197 2.68 -6.28 -6.23
N GLU A 198 2.51 -5.43 -5.23
CA GLU A 198 1.75 -4.20 -5.34
C GLU A 198 2.70 -3.02 -5.50
N SER A 199 2.45 -2.21 -6.50
CA SER A 199 3.13 -0.93 -6.70
C SER A 199 2.13 0.22 -6.71
N MET A 200 2.60 1.41 -6.38
CA MET A 200 1.80 2.62 -6.36
C MET A 200 2.45 3.73 -7.18
N ASN A 201 1.65 4.40 -7.99
CA ASN A 201 2.00 5.62 -8.69
C ASN A 201 1.21 6.78 -8.09
N VAL A 202 1.90 7.82 -7.62
CA VAL A 202 1.26 9.01 -7.04
C VAL A 202 1.65 10.23 -7.85
N ARG A 203 0.65 11.05 -8.19
CA ARG A 203 0.83 12.31 -8.91
C ARG A 203 0.49 13.53 -8.06
N ALA A 204 -0.42 13.38 -7.11
CA ALA A 204 -0.79 14.44 -6.20
C ALA A 204 -1.21 13.89 -4.84
N PHE A 205 -0.76 14.55 -3.78
CA PHE A 205 -1.06 14.24 -2.40
C PHE A 205 -1.33 15.54 -1.62
N SER A 206 -2.27 15.50 -0.70
CA SER A 206 -2.53 16.56 0.26
C SER A 206 -2.35 16.04 1.68
N ALA A 207 -1.72 16.83 2.53
CA ALA A 207 -1.57 16.48 3.94
C ALA A 207 -2.92 16.47 4.69
N ASP A 208 -3.93 17.17 4.16
CA ASP A 208 -5.23 17.33 4.81
C ASP A 208 -6.23 16.23 4.39
N ILE A 209 -6.17 15.78 3.12
CA ILE A 209 -7.15 14.84 2.55
C ILE A 209 -6.54 13.52 2.02
N GLY A 210 -5.21 13.38 2.10
CA GLY A 210 -4.53 12.18 1.62
C GLY A 210 -4.25 12.16 0.12
N LEU A 211 -4.37 10.98 -0.49
CA LEU A 211 -4.12 10.77 -1.91
C LEU A 211 -5.17 11.48 -2.78
N VAL A 212 -4.73 12.39 -3.63
CA VAL A 212 -5.57 13.15 -4.56
C VAL A 212 -5.55 12.55 -5.96
N SER A 213 -4.39 12.07 -6.39
CA SER A 213 -4.23 11.39 -7.68
C SER A 213 -3.22 10.27 -7.52
N SER A 214 -3.71 9.05 -7.52
CA SER A 214 -2.91 7.84 -7.34
C SER A 214 -3.53 6.66 -8.05
N GLN A 215 -2.67 5.77 -8.53
CA GLN A 215 -3.05 4.48 -9.10
C GLN A 215 -2.23 3.39 -8.45
N GLY A 216 -2.89 2.31 -8.06
CA GLY A 216 -2.27 1.08 -7.64
C GLY A 216 -2.18 0.09 -8.80
N ARG A 217 -1.23 -0.81 -8.71
CA ARG A 217 -1.06 -1.93 -9.63
C ARG A 217 -0.69 -3.17 -8.86
N LEU A 218 -1.43 -4.24 -9.09
CA LEU A 218 -1.09 -5.59 -8.66
C LEU A 218 -0.53 -6.36 -9.86
N ILE A 219 0.62 -6.95 -9.69
CA ILE A 219 1.23 -7.87 -10.65
C ILE A 219 1.28 -9.23 -9.98
N ILE A 220 0.63 -10.23 -10.56
CA ILE A 220 0.54 -11.58 -10.03
C ILE A 220 1.13 -12.54 -11.05
N GLU A 221 2.09 -13.34 -10.62
CA GLU A 221 2.73 -14.37 -11.42
C GLU A 221 1.99 -15.69 -11.26
N MET A 222 1.45 -16.21 -12.36
CA MET A 222 0.74 -17.49 -12.37
C MET A 222 1.64 -18.58 -12.92
N PRO A 223 1.64 -19.79 -12.34
CA PRO A 223 2.37 -20.91 -12.91
C PRO A 223 1.80 -21.29 -14.29
N GLU A 224 2.69 -21.56 -15.24
CA GLU A 224 2.37 -21.85 -16.64
C GLU A 224 1.50 -23.10 -16.86
N ASN A 225 1.47 -24.03 -15.90
CA ASN A 225 0.76 -25.29 -16.01
C ASN A 225 -0.61 -25.29 -15.32
N LEU A 226 -1.57 -24.56 -15.90
CA LEU A 226 -3.00 -24.71 -15.54
C LEU A 226 -3.64 -25.96 -16.15
N GLY A 227 -2.92 -26.72 -16.99
CA GLY A 227 -3.43 -27.86 -17.72
C GLY A 227 -3.33 -29.23 -17.03
N GLY A 228 -2.78 -29.29 -15.81
CA GLY A 228 -2.44 -30.56 -15.16
C GLY A 228 -3.18 -30.90 -13.87
N ILE A 229 -4.14 -30.09 -13.42
CA ILE A 229 -4.91 -30.37 -12.19
C ILE A 229 -6.41 -30.33 -12.53
N VAL A 230 -6.83 -31.23 -13.40
CA VAL A 230 -8.23 -31.64 -13.54
C VAL A 230 -8.22 -33.16 -13.53
N ASP A 231 -8.30 -33.71 -12.33
CA ASP A 231 -8.86 -35.04 -12.05
C ASP A 231 -9.44 -35.02 -10.63
#